data_159a1b730f14754ba6103b996ad2e3f7
#
_entry.id   159a1b730f14754ba6103b996ad2e3f7
#
_cell.length_a   1.000
_cell.length_b   1.000
_cell.length_c   1.000
_cell.angle_alpha   90.00
_cell.angle_beta   90.00
_cell.angle_gamma   90.00
#
_symmetry.space_group_name_H-M   'P 1'
#
loop_
_entity.id
_entity.type
_entity.pdbx_description
1 polymer ?
#
loop_
_entity_poly.entity_id
_entity_poly.type
_entity_poly.pdbx_seq_one_letter_code
_entity_poly.pdbx_strand_id
1 'polypeptide(L)'
;MVYFLVMLAVQILLPLLLILGHALVRPATTAGLWLRSASLLALCGLLAVIGFWAFPPWWTPFAMMLLALGATWLAARRLRRAGPHPGRWRRTGEYALSAALLVLVLLQLPGVLAGRQVPPDAVDIAFPLEPGRYLVINGGHHPLLNAHFMTLSDPGLADYRGQSFAVDIIGIDRFGWRAVTPLGTEDPADYLIFGARVLAPCDGTVIHAVGDRPDLPVPQLDTVDRGGNELMIDCGDFLVYLAHLRQGSLRAGIGDAVAARETLAEVGNSGHSGEPHLHVHAQRGTDPAALLRGEPLPVTFDGSFPLRNARLRAR
;
A
#
# COMPACT_ATOMS: atom_id res chain seq x y z
N MET A 1 -0.16 15.35 7.06
CA MET A 1 -0.92 15.21 8.34
C MET A 1 -2.39 14.88 8.12
N VAL A 2 -3.17 15.65 7.37
CA VAL A 2 -4.62 15.39 7.16
C VAL A 2 -4.91 14.01 6.60
N TYR A 3 -4.24 13.60 5.52
CA TYR A 3 -4.43 12.26 4.91
C TYR A 3 -4.15 11.12 5.88
N PHE A 4 -3.12 11.23 6.70
CA PHE A 4 -2.78 10.22 7.72
C PHE A 4 -3.88 10.11 8.77
N LEU A 5 -4.42 11.24 9.26
CA LEU A 5 -5.52 11.25 10.22
C LEU A 5 -6.81 10.67 9.64
N VAL A 6 -7.14 11.01 8.39
CA VAL A 6 -8.30 10.43 7.67
C VAL A 6 -8.13 8.93 7.50
N MET A 7 -6.95 8.49 7.10
CA MET A 7 -6.62 7.07 6.97
C MET A 7 -6.83 6.34 8.31
N LEU A 8 -6.27 6.84 9.42
CA LEU A 8 -6.45 6.25 10.75
C LEU A 8 -7.93 6.25 11.18
N ALA A 9 -8.66 7.33 10.90
CA ALA A 9 -10.08 7.41 11.23
C ALA A 9 -10.90 6.33 10.50
N VAL A 10 -10.68 6.15 9.20
CA VAL A 10 -11.40 5.16 8.39
C VAL A 10 -10.93 3.73 8.66
N GLN A 11 -9.62 3.53 8.79
CA GLN A 11 -9.01 2.20 8.89
C GLN A 11 -9.10 1.62 10.30
N ILE A 12 -9.05 2.46 11.35
CA ILE A 12 -8.97 2.03 12.75
C ILE A 12 -10.18 2.49 13.54
N LEU A 13 -10.42 3.81 13.63
CA LEU A 13 -11.42 4.35 14.54
C LEU A 13 -12.85 3.91 14.15
N LEU A 14 -13.20 4.04 12.87
CA LEU A 14 -14.54 3.65 12.38
C LEU A 14 -14.84 2.15 12.64
N PRO A 15 -14.03 1.17 12.22
CA PRO A 15 -14.32 -0.22 12.51
C PRO A 15 -14.33 -0.54 14.01
N LEU A 16 -13.47 0.07 14.84
CA LEU A 16 -13.51 -0.10 16.29
C LEU A 16 -14.80 0.43 16.91
N LEU A 17 -15.28 1.60 16.48
CA LEU A 17 -16.57 2.15 16.93
C LEU A 17 -17.74 1.24 16.51
N LEU A 18 -17.72 0.69 15.29
CA LEU A 18 -18.73 -0.24 14.81
C LEU A 18 -18.69 -1.57 15.59
N ILE A 19 -17.50 -2.11 15.88
CA ILE A 19 -17.30 -3.30 16.70
C ILE A 19 -17.85 -3.06 18.10
N LEU A 20 -17.50 -1.94 18.73
CA LEU A 20 -17.97 -1.56 20.05
C LEU A 20 -19.51 -1.41 20.10
N GLY A 21 -20.05 -0.68 19.12
CA GLY A 21 -21.50 -0.51 18.97
C GLY A 21 -22.20 -1.85 18.77
N HIS A 22 -21.60 -2.75 17.98
CA HIS A 22 -22.15 -4.10 17.76
C HIS A 22 -22.14 -4.93 19.06
N ALA A 23 -21.08 -4.84 19.86
CA ALA A 23 -20.98 -5.53 21.15
C ALA A 23 -21.95 -4.99 22.20
N LEU A 24 -22.15 -3.66 22.27
CA LEU A 24 -22.90 -3.00 23.34
C LEU A 24 -24.40 -2.87 23.06
N VAL A 25 -24.79 -2.65 21.80
CA VAL A 25 -26.17 -2.41 21.43
C VAL A 25 -26.89 -3.71 21.11
N ARG A 26 -27.95 -4.03 21.91
CA ARG A 26 -28.80 -5.21 21.65
C ARG A 26 -29.37 -5.16 20.23
N PRO A 27 -29.22 -6.22 19.40
CA PRO A 27 -29.87 -6.31 18.09
C PRO A 27 -31.39 -6.27 18.18
N ALA A 28 -32.04 -5.70 17.19
CA ALA A 28 -33.49 -5.62 17.16
C ALA A 28 -34.14 -7.01 16.95
N THR A 29 -33.51 -7.83 16.13
CA THR A 29 -34.00 -9.17 15.74
C THR A 29 -32.81 -10.08 15.44
N THR A 30 -33.07 -11.38 15.26
CA THR A 30 -32.06 -12.34 14.79
C THR A 30 -31.55 -11.99 13.39
N ALA A 31 -32.44 -11.54 12.48
CA ALA A 31 -32.05 -11.09 11.15
C ALA A 31 -31.17 -9.83 11.23
N GLY A 32 -31.50 -8.88 12.11
CA GLY A 32 -30.67 -7.69 12.38
C GLY A 32 -29.29 -8.04 12.94
N LEU A 33 -29.22 -9.01 13.85
CA LEU A 33 -27.92 -9.54 14.34
C LEU A 33 -27.04 -10.00 13.17
N TRP A 34 -27.56 -10.90 12.33
CA TRP A 34 -26.77 -11.48 11.23
C TRP A 34 -26.40 -10.46 10.17
N LEU A 35 -27.31 -9.53 9.82
CA LEU A 35 -27.02 -8.49 8.85
C LEU A 35 -25.91 -7.52 9.37
N ARG A 36 -25.99 -7.10 10.64
CA ARG A 36 -24.94 -6.27 11.26
C ARG A 36 -23.61 -7.02 11.31
N SER A 37 -23.63 -8.29 11.67
CA SER A 37 -22.39 -9.11 11.73
C SER A 37 -21.78 -9.28 10.33
N ALA A 38 -22.60 -9.57 9.32
CA ALA A 38 -22.13 -9.73 7.95
C ALA A 38 -21.51 -8.42 7.41
N SER A 39 -22.18 -7.29 7.61
CA SER A 39 -21.65 -5.99 7.15
C SER A 39 -20.37 -5.59 7.86
N LEU A 40 -20.25 -5.84 9.17
CA LEU A 40 -19.05 -5.56 9.95
C LEU A 40 -17.87 -6.46 9.53
N LEU A 41 -18.11 -7.76 9.39
CA LEU A 41 -17.08 -8.70 8.97
C LEU A 41 -16.64 -8.45 7.52
N ALA A 42 -17.57 -8.09 6.63
CA ALA A 42 -17.26 -7.71 5.27
C ALA A 42 -16.40 -6.43 5.21
N LEU A 43 -16.72 -5.43 6.04
CA LEU A 43 -15.88 -4.22 6.16
C LEU A 43 -14.47 -4.57 6.67
N CYS A 44 -14.35 -5.34 7.74
CA CYS A 44 -13.05 -5.77 8.27
C CYS A 44 -12.26 -6.57 7.21
N GLY A 45 -12.93 -7.43 6.44
CA GLY A 45 -12.32 -8.19 5.35
C GLY A 45 -11.83 -7.29 4.20
N LEU A 46 -12.63 -6.30 3.79
CA LEU A 46 -12.21 -5.33 2.78
C LEU A 46 -11.00 -4.52 3.28
N LEU A 47 -11.07 -3.98 4.50
CA LEU A 47 -9.96 -3.22 5.10
C LEU A 47 -8.68 -4.06 5.26
N ALA A 48 -8.80 -5.36 5.53
CA ALA A 48 -7.62 -6.26 5.57
C ALA A 48 -6.87 -6.30 4.23
N VAL A 49 -7.59 -6.11 3.12
CA VAL A 49 -7.03 -6.13 1.76
C VAL A 49 -6.54 -4.76 1.32
N ILE A 50 -7.36 -3.71 1.50
CA ILE A 50 -7.07 -2.37 0.95
C ILE A 50 -6.39 -1.43 1.94
N GLY A 51 -6.44 -1.71 3.24
CA GLY A 51 -5.89 -0.86 4.29
C GLY A 51 -4.37 -0.68 4.16
N PHE A 52 -3.87 0.44 4.69
CA PHE A 52 -2.46 0.75 4.73
C PHE A 52 -1.85 0.18 6.02
N TRP A 53 -1.42 -1.10 5.98
CA TRP A 53 -0.92 -1.84 7.14
C TRP A 53 0.60 -1.73 7.34
N ALA A 54 1.17 -0.60 6.91
CA ALA A 54 2.47 -0.15 7.39
C ALA A 54 2.36 0.41 8.81
N PHE A 55 1.19 1.02 9.14
CA PHE A 55 0.84 1.48 10.48
C PHE A 55 -0.69 1.49 10.68
N PRO A 56 -1.22 0.85 11.74
CA PRO A 56 -0.53 -0.14 12.59
C PRO A 56 -0.07 -1.38 11.80
N PRO A 57 0.71 -2.30 12.40
CA PRO A 57 1.29 -3.44 11.67
C PRO A 57 0.28 -4.36 10.98
N TRP A 58 0.75 -5.10 9.99
CA TRP A 58 -0.02 -6.00 9.12
C TRP A 58 -0.95 -7.01 9.81
N TRP A 59 -0.73 -7.36 11.08
CA TRP A 59 -1.58 -8.27 11.85
C TRP A 59 -2.82 -7.61 12.44
N THR A 60 -2.89 -6.27 12.47
CA THR A 60 -4.02 -5.49 13.05
C THR A 60 -5.38 -5.86 12.46
N PRO A 61 -5.56 -6.02 11.12
CA PRO A 61 -6.87 -6.41 10.58
C PRO A 61 -7.34 -7.77 11.07
N PHE A 62 -6.43 -8.70 11.35
CA PHE A 62 -6.79 -10.01 11.92
C PHE A 62 -7.27 -9.87 13.37
N ALA A 63 -6.62 -9.01 14.16
CA ALA A 63 -7.09 -8.69 15.51
C ALA A 63 -8.48 -8.03 15.48
N MET A 64 -8.73 -7.11 14.57
CA MET A 64 -10.07 -6.51 14.37
C MET A 64 -11.12 -7.54 13.98
N MET A 65 -10.79 -8.50 13.11
CA MET A 65 -11.68 -9.59 12.73
C MET A 65 -12.06 -10.44 13.97
N LEU A 66 -11.09 -10.78 14.82
CA LEU A 66 -11.34 -11.52 16.07
C LEU A 66 -12.22 -10.70 17.02
N LEU A 67 -11.98 -9.40 17.16
CA LEU A 67 -12.84 -8.51 17.95
C LEU A 67 -14.27 -8.44 17.41
N ALA A 68 -14.45 -8.38 16.07
CA ALA A 68 -15.76 -8.37 15.42
C ALA A 68 -16.53 -9.69 15.66
N LEU A 69 -15.83 -10.84 15.64
CA LEU A 69 -16.42 -12.14 15.98
C LEU A 69 -16.83 -12.20 17.46
N GLY A 70 -15.99 -11.70 18.36
CA GLY A 70 -16.31 -11.58 19.78
C GLY A 70 -17.50 -10.65 20.05
N ALA A 71 -17.56 -9.52 19.34
CA ALA A 71 -18.69 -8.58 19.38
C ALA A 71 -20.00 -9.24 18.91
N THR A 72 -19.93 -10.06 17.84
CA THR A 72 -21.06 -10.82 17.34
C THR A 72 -21.58 -11.81 18.39
N TRP A 73 -20.69 -12.52 19.06
CA TRP A 73 -21.07 -13.43 20.14
C TRP A 73 -21.72 -12.69 21.33
N LEU A 74 -21.17 -11.54 21.75
CA LEU A 74 -21.77 -10.70 22.78
C LEU A 74 -23.15 -10.18 22.37
N ALA A 75 -23.32 -9.71 21.13
CA ALA A 75 -24.58 -9.26 20.57
C ALA A 75 -25.63 -10.38 20.56
N ALA A 76 -25.24 -11.60 20.18
CA ALA A 76 -26.12 -12.77 20.22
C ALA A 76 -26.58 -13.12 21.64
N ARG A 77 -25.67 -13.04 22.63
CA ARG A 77 -26.03 -13.19 24.06
C ARG A 77 -27.01 -12.14 24.54
N ARG A 78 -26.84 -10.87 24.10
CA ARG A 78 -27.76 -9.78 24.44
C ARG A 78 -29.15 -9.97 23.82
N LEU A 79 -29.20 -10.51 22.59
CA LEU A 79 -30.45 -10.81 21.92
C LEU A 79 -31.28 -11.86 22.68
N ARG A 80 -30.64 -12.88 23.27
CA ARG A 80 -31.30 -13.95 24.07
C ARG A 80 -31.84 -13.48 25.41
N ARG A 81 -31.41 -12.32 25.93
CA ARG A 81 -31.93 -11.78 27.20
C ARG A 81 -33.32 -11.19 26.96
N ALA A 82 -34.26 -11.48 27.88
CA ALA A 82 -35.57 -10.86 27.84
C ALA A 82 -35.49 -9.34 27.89
N GLY A 83 -36.33 -8.66 27.15
CA GLY A 83 -36.37 -7.21 27.13
C GLY A 83 -37.41 -6.71 26.11
N PRO A 84 -37.80 -5.44 26.16
CA PRO A 84 -38.82 -4.88 25.29
C PRO A 84 -38.42 -5.04 23.83
N HIS A 85 -39.41 -5.35 23.00
CA HIS A 85 -39.21 -5.39 21.54
C HIS A 85 -38.97 -3.97 21.03
N PRO A 86 -37.90 -3.79 20.21
CA PRO A 86 -37.59 -2.46 19.67
C PRO A 86 -38.72 -2.02 18.70
N GLY A 87 -39.05 -0.73 18.73
CA GLY A 87 -40.00 -0.14 17.81
C GLY A 87 -39.59 -0.30 16.36
N ARG A 88 -40.58 -0.18 15.43
CA ARG A 88 -40.36 -0.37 13.99
C ARG A 88 -39.25 0.51 13.44
N TRP A 89 -39.16 1.76 13.85
CA TRP A 89 -38.18 2.70 13.35
C TRP A 89 -36.74 2.29 13.67
N ARG A 90 -36.50 1.82 14.91
CA ARG A 90 -35.16 1.31 15.31
C ARG A 90 -34.77 0.08 14.49
N ARG A 91 -35.72 -0.85 14.25
CA ARG A 91 -35.51 -2.05 13.43
C ARG A 91 -35.21 -1.69 11.98
N THR A 92 -36.02 -0.79 11.38
CA THR A 92 -35.80 -0.34 10.00
C THR A 92 -34.47 0.39 9.85
N GLY A 93 -34.10 1.28 10.80
CA GLY A 93 -32.83 1.97 10.77
C GLY A 93 -31.63 1.02 10.89
N GLU A 94 -31.71 0.00 11.78
CA GLU A 94 -30.67 -1.03 11.91
C GLU A 94 -30.45 -1.79 10.58
N TYR A 95 -31.56 -2.20 9.92
CA TYR A 95 -31.47 -2.90 8.64
C TYR A 95 -30.92 -2.00 7.53
N ALA A 96 -31.42 -0.78 7.43
CA ALA A 96 -31.02 0.16 6.40
C ALA A 96 -29.52 0.48 6.48
N LEU A 97 -29.01 0.80 7.68
CA LEU A 97 -27.59 1.12 7.89
C LEU A 97 -26.70 -0.09 7.61
N SER A 98 -27.08 -1.28 8.12
CA SER A 98 -26.28 -2.47 7.90
C SER A 98 -26.28 -2.93 6.45
N ALA A 99 -27.44 -2.85 5.78
CA ALA A 99 -27.55 -3.17 4.35
C ALA A 99 -26.76 -2.17 3.50
N ALA A 100 -26.85 -0.87 3.79
CA ALA A 100 -26.09 0.15 3.08
C ALA A 100 -24.58 -0.09 3.21
N LEU A 101 -24.07 -0.36 4.44
CA LEU A 101 -22.66 -0.67 4.63
C LEU A 101 -22.25 -1.94 3.87
N LEU A 102 -23.06 -3.00 3.93
CA LEU A 102 -22.77 -4.24 3.21
C LEU A 102 -22.71 -4.01 1.70
N VAL A 103 -23.69 -3.29 1.15
CA VAL A 103 -23.73 -2.96 -0.29
C VAL A 103 -22.51 -2.13 -0.69
N LEU A 104 -22.14 -1.09 0.09
CA LEU A 104 -20.96 -0.27 -0.20
C LEU A 104 -19.69 -1.13 -0.24
N VAL A 105 -19.53 -2.07 0.68
CA VAL A 105 -18.39 -3.00 0.68
C VAL A 105 -18.42 -3.93 -0.53
N LEU A 106 -19.58 -4.53 -0.81
CA LEU A 106 -19.73 -5.48 -1.92
C LEU A 106 -19.52 -4.84 -3.29
N LEU A 107 -19.85 -3.56 -3.46
CA LEU A 107 -19.60 -2.82 -4.69
C LEU A 107 -18.10 -2.61 -4.98
N GLN A 108 -17.24 -2.63 -3.95
CA GLN A 108 -15.79 -2.51 -4.13
C GLN A 108 -15.11 -3.84 -4.50
N LEU A 109 -15.69 -4.97 -4.09
CA LEU A 109 -15.03 -6.27 -4.20
C LEU A 109 -14.64 -6.68 -5.63
N PRO A 110 -15.49 -6.54 -6.66
CA PRO A 110 -15.14 -6.96 -8.02
C PRO A 110 -13.89 -6.23 -8.53
N GLY A 111 -13.82 -4.90 -8.38
CA GLY A 111 -12.68 -4.09 -8.79
C GLY A 111 -11.41 -4.42 -8.00
N VAL A 112 -11.52 -4.54 -6.67
CA VAL A 112 -10.38 -4.91 -5.81
C VAL A 112 -9.87 -6.30 -6.13
N LEU A 113 -10.75 -7.29 -6.37
CA LEU A 113 -10.33 -8.66 -6.71
C LEU A 113 -9.71 -8.71 -8.10
N ALA A 114 -10.26 -8.01 -9.09
CA ALA A 114 -9.65 -7.87 -10.41
C ALA A 114 -8.26 -7.23 -10.30
N GLY A 115 -8.11 -6.14 -9.53
CA GLY A 115 -6.85 -5.44 -9.30
C GLY A 115 -5.76 -6.28 -8.61
N ARG A 116 -6.08 -7.46 -8.15
CA ARG A 116 -5.15 -8.44 -7.55
C ARG A 116 -4.69 -9.54 -8.52
N GLN A 117 -5.26 -9.59 -9.72
CA GLN A 117 -4.82 -10.54 -10.74
C GLN A 117 -3.55 -10.01 -11.42
N VAL A 118 -2.68 -10.91 -11.88
CA VAL A 118 -1.52 -10.52 -12.67
C VAL A 118 -2.00 -10.07 -14.06
N PRO A 119 -1.73 -8.82 -14.48
CA PRO A 119 -2.04 -8.40 -15.84
C PRO A 119 -1.22 -9.21 -16.88
N PRO A 120 -1.77 -9.45 -18.07
CA PRO A 120 -1.12 -10.33 -19.08
C PRO A 120 0.15 -9.72 -19.67
N ASP A 121 0.33 -8.41 -19.60
CA ASP A 121 1.46 -7.62 -20.07
C ASP A 121 2.52 -7.33 -18.98
N ALA A 122 2.40 -8.00 -17.82
CA ALA A 122 3.37 -7.86 -16.74
C ALA A 122 4.75 -8.34 -17.16
N VAL A 123 5.77 -7.52 -16.85
CA VAL A 123 7.18 -7.88 -17.04
C VAL A 123 7.75 -8.45 -15.75
N ASP A 124 8.57 -9.49 -15.87
CA ASP A 124 9.24 -10.07 -14.70
C ASP A 124 10.62 -9.46 -14.51
N ILE A 125 10.89 -8.96 -13.30
CA ILE A 125 12.18 -8.36 -12.94
C ILE A 125 12.70 -9.00 -11.65
N ALA A 126 14.02 -8.97 -11.47
CA ALA A 126 14.61 -9.42 -10.22
C ALA A 126 14.15 -8.52 -9.05
N PHE A 127 13.93 -9.11 -7.88
CA PHE A 127 13.57 -8.34 -6.69
C PHE A 127 14.66 -7.30 -6.36
N PRO A 128 14.34 -6.00 -6.30
CA PRO A 128 15.34 -4.93 -6.34
C PRO A 128 15.92 -4.55 -4.97
N LEU A 129 15.86 -5.43 -3.97
CA LEU A 129 16.40 -5.17 -2.63
C LEU A 129 17.22 -6.36 -2.12
N GLU A 130 18.19 -6.07 -1.25
CA GLU A 130 18.98 -7.09 -0.56
C GLU A 130 18.15 -8.05 0.30
N PRO A 131 18.75 -9.17 0.79
CA PRO A 131 18.04 -10.07 1.71
C PRO A 131 17.46 -9.35 2.92
N GLY A 132 16.16 -9.54 3.17
CA GLY A 132 15.45 -8.81 4.22
C GLY A 132 13.97 -9.18 4.34
N ARG A 133 13.25 -8.41 5.16
CA ARG A 133 11.80 -8.51 5.34
C ARG A 133 11.16 -7.20 4.90
N TYR A 134 10.25 -7.31 3.97
CA TYR A 134 9.64 -6.16 3.33
C TYR A 134 8.12 -6.26 3.30
N LEU A 135 7.47 -5.11 3.20
CA LEU A 135 6.03 -4.97 3.02
C LEU A 135 5.77 -4.07 1.80
N VAL A 136 4.92 -4.52 0.91
CA VAL A 136 4.42 -3.70 -0.20
C VAL A 136 3.34 -2.78 0.33
N ILE A 137 3.52 -1.46 0.20
CA ILE A 137 2.55 -0.46 0.65
C ILE A 137 1.69 0.09 -0.49
N ASN A 138 2.21 0.11 -1.71
CA ASN A 138 1.47 0.32 -2.95
C ASN A 138 1.80 -0.81 -3.93
N GLY A 139 0.77 -1.43 -4.51
CA GLY A 139 0.93 -2.54 -5.46
C GLY A 139 -0.42 -3.12 -5.87
N GLY A 140 -0.45 -3.85 -6.99
CA GLY A 140 -1.68 -4.22 -7.68
C GLY A 140 -2.16 -3.11 -8.63
N HIS A 141 -3.29 -3.33 -9.33
CA HIS A 141 -3.79 -2.43 -10.36
C HIS A 141 -5.23 -1.94 -10.11
N HIS A 142 -5.47 -1.37 -8.93
CA HIS A 142 -6.75 -0.76 -8.54
C HIS A 142 -6.50 0.45 -7.62
N PRO A 143 -7.25 1.56 -7.71
CA PRO A 143 -7.00 2.76 -6.90
C PRO A 143 -7.00 2.51 -5.38
N LEU A 144 -7.79 1.56 -4.89
CA LEU A 144 -7.79 1.17 -3.46
C LEU A 144 -6.59 0.32 -3.05
N LEU A 145 -5.83 -0.24 -3.99
CA LEU A 145 -4.63 -1.05 -3.73
C LEU A 145 -3.34 -0.29 -4.00
N ASN A 146 -3.39 0.68 -4.92
CA ASN A 146 -2.22 1.38 -5.42
C ASN A 146 -2.56 2.85 -5.70
N ALA A 147 -1.95 3.75 -4.95
CA ALA A 147 -2.18 5.18 -5.12
C ALA A 147 -1.66 5.70 -6.48
N HIS A 148 -0.63 5.06 -7.05
CA HIS A 148 -0.10 5.43 -8.36
C HIS A 148 -1.07 5.14 -9.50
N PHE A 149 -2.00 4.19 -9.31
CA PHE A 149 -2.94 3.78 -10.37
C PHE A 149 -3.81 4.92 -10.90
N MET A 150 -3.99 6.00 -10.12
CA MET A 150 -4.71 7.21 -10.59
C MET A 150 -4.02 7.91 -11.77
N THR A 151 -2.69 7.79 -11.91
CA THR A 151 -1.95 8.42 -13.02
C THR A 151 -2.30 7.82 -14.37
N LEU A 152 -2.92 6.64 -14.41
CA LEU A 152 -3.33 5.97 -15.64
C LEU A 152 -4.41 6.76 -16.41
N SER A 153 -5.33 7.38 -15.69
CA SER A 153 -6.53 8.00 -16.25
C SER A 153 -6.70 9.49 -15.95
N ASP A 154 -5.94 10.07 -15.01
CA ASP A 154 -6.00 11.48 -14.68
C ASP A 154 -5.17 12.32 -15.67
N PRO A 155 -5.78 13.17 -16.51
CA PRO A 155 -5.04 14.01 -17.45
C PRO A 155 -4.06 14.98 -16.78
N GLY A 156 -4.34 15.41 -15.53
CA GLY A 156 -3.46 16.28 -14.74
C GLY A 156 -2.18 15.57 -14.28
N LEU A 157 -2.13 14.25 -14.38
CA LEU A 157 -0.99 13.40 -14.01
C LEU A 157 -0.35 12.69 -15.21
N ALA A 158 -0.63 13.12 -16.44
CA ALA A 158 -0.15 12.48 -17.67
C ALA A 158 1.39 12.37 -17.73
N ASP A 159 2.12 13.33 -17.17
CA ASP A 159 3.58 13.32 -17.10
C ASP A 159 4.15 12.23 -16.19
N TYR A 160 3.31 11.64 -15.36
CA TYR A 160 3.64 10.57 -14.41
C TYR A 160 3.00 9.23 -14.78
N ARG A 161 2.46 9.10 -16.01
CA ARG A 161 1.69 7.92 -16.41
C ARG A 161 2.49 6.62 -16.33
N GLY A 162 3.79 6.64 -16.61
CA GLY A 162 4.67 5.47 -16.57
C GLY A 162 4.66 4.74 -15.22
N GLN A 163 4.42 5.48 -14.12
CA GLN A 163 4.35 4.91 -12.78
C GLN A 163 2.98 4.34 -12.35
N SER A 164 2.01 4.22 -13.26
CA SER A 164 0.65 3.78 -12.89
C SER A 164 0.59 2.43 -12.18
N PHE A 165 1.55 1.54 -12.45
CA PHE A 165 1.70 0.25 -11.77
C PHE A 165 2.89 0.20 -10.81
N ALA A 166 3.39 1.36 -10.37
CA ALA A 166 4.52 1.42 -9.47
C ALA A 166 4.28 0.65 -8.17
N VAL A 167 5.36 0.16 -7.61
CA VAL A 167 5.38 -0.58 -6.34
C VAL A 167 6.23 0.19 -5.35
N ASP A 168 5.65 0.47 -4.17
CA ASP A 168 6.39 1.04 -3.05
C ASP A 168 6.62 -0.02 -1.99
N ILE A 169 7.87 -0.14 -1.55
CA ILE A 169 8.33 -1.20 -0.65
C ILE A 169 8.99 -0.58 0.57
N ILE A 170 8.57 -1.00 1.77
CA ILE A 170 9.20 -0.63 3.05
C ILE A 170 9.83 -1.85 3.73
N GLY A 171 10.82 -1.59 4.60
CA GLY A 171 11.37 -2.61 5.49
C GLY A 171 10.51 -2.79 6.73
N ILE A 172 10.39 -4.02 7.22
CA ILE A 172 9.67 -4.34 8.46
C ILE A 172 10.47 -5.33 9.32
N ASP A 173 10.29 -5.24 10.64
CA ASP A 173 10.80 -6.25 11.56
C ASP A 173 9.90 -7.52 11.60
N ARG A 174 10.22 -8.46 12.48
CA ARG A 174 9.44 -9.69 12.68
C ARG A 174 8.02 -9.44 13.18
N PHE A 175 7.77 -8.30 13.82
CA PHE A 175 6.48 -7.91 14.36
C PHE A 175 5.69 -7.00 13.41
N GLY A 176 6.30 -6.57 12.30
CA GLY A 176 5.69 -5.69 11.30
C GLY A 176 5.88 -4.20 11.58
N TRP A 177 6.77 -3.82 12.49
CA TRP A 177 7.15 -2.42 12.67
C TRP A 177 8.13 -1.99 11.58
N ARG A 178 7.98 -0.77 11.08
CA ARG A 178 8.78 -0.20 9.99
C ARG A 178 9.90 0.73 10.47
N ALA A 179 9.83 1.16 11.72
CA ALA A 179 10.77 2.07 12.33
C ALA A 179 11.07 1.67 13.78
N VAL A 180 12.10 2.26 14.38
CA VAL A 180 12.53 2.01 15.77
C VAL A 180 11.45 2.37 16.80
N THR A 181 10.52 3.25 16.44
CA THR A 181 9.33 3.56 17.25
C THR A 181 8.05 3.24 16.47
N PRO A 182 6.94 2.87 17.15
CA PRO A 182 5.68 2.56 16.48
C PRO A 182 5.14 3.67 15.60
N LEU A 183 5.24 4.93 16.04
CA LEU A 183 4.73 6.09 15.30
C LEU A 183 5.67 6.59 14.20
N GLY A 184 6.91 6.08 14.15
CA GLY A 184 7.98 6.62 13.33
C GLY A 184 8.68 7.81 14.04
N THR A 185 9.64 8.40 13.37
CA THR A 185 10.41 9.57 13.82
C THR A 185 10.61 10.52 12.66
N GLU A 186 11.18 11.70 12.91
CA GLU A 186 11.56 12.64 11.85
C GLU A 186 12.88 12.24 11.17
N ASP A 187 13.71 11.41 11.82
CA ASP A 187 14.98 10.95 11.26
C ASP A 187 14.75 9.75 10.31
N PRO A 188 15.07 9.87 9.02
CA PRO A 188 14.99 8.76 8.09
C PRO A 188 15.82 7.53 8.51
N ALA A 189 16.93 7.72 9.22
CA ALA A 189 17.80 6.64 9.66
C ALA A 189 17.15 5.70 10.69
N ASP A 190 16.06 6.12 11.32
CA ASP A 190 15.28 5.29 12.24
C ASP A 190 14.32 4.31 11.53
N TYR A 191 14.22 4.37 10.19
CA TYR A 191 13.38 3.47 9.40
C TYR A 191 14.21 2.29 8.90
N LEU A 192 13.66 1.07 9.05
CA LEU A 192 14.39 -0.18 8.83
C LEU A 192 14.85 -0.41 7.39
N ILE A 193 14.27 0.30 6.43
CA ILE A 193 14.68 0.21 5.03
C ILE A 193 15.74 1.24 4.66
N PHE A 194 15.91 2.31 5.45
CA PHE A 194 16.90 3.35 5.13
C PHE A 194 18.31 2.76 5.09
N GLY A 195 19.03 3.01 3.99
CA GLY A 195 20.36 2.44 3.75
C GLY A 195 20.35 0.99 3.26
N ALA A 196 19.21 0.33 3.08
CA ALA A 196 19.14 -1.00 2.46
C ALA A 196 19.66 -0.93 1.01
N ARG A 197 20.44 -1.94 0.59
CA ARG A 197 21.00 -1.96 -0.76
C ARG A 197 19.92 -2.17 -1.79
N VAL A 198 19.91 -1.31 -2.80
CA VAL A 198 19.09 -1.39 -4.00
C VAL A 198 19.87 -2.14 -5.07
N LEU A 199 19.24 -3.17 -5.64
CA LEU A 199 19.84 -4.08 -6.60
C LEU A 199 19.25 -3.85 -7.99
N ALA A 200 20.06 -4.08 -9.04
CA ALA A 200 19.63 -4.00 -10.42
C ALA A 200 18.50 -5.02 -10.68
N PRO A 201 17.35 -4.56 -11.22
CA PRO A 201 16.20 -5.43 -11.49
C PRO A 201 16.36 -6.28 -12.76
N CYS A 202 17.33 -5.96 -13.59
CA CYS A 202 17.63 -6.62 -14.87
C CYS A 202 19.10 -6.42 -15.26
N ASP A 203 19.58 -7.20 -16.23
CA ASP A 203 20.74 -6.80 -17.02
C ASP A 203 20.37 -5.62 -17.91
N GLY A 204 21.19 -4.58 -17.99
CA GLY A 204 20.84 -3.41 -18.77
C GLY A 204 21.85 -2.29 -18.75
N THR A 205 21.45 -1.12 -19.20
CA THR A 205 22.27 0.09 -19.23
C THR A 205 21.57 1.23 -18.51
N VAL A 206 22.26 1.94 -17.64
CA VAL A 206 21.73 3.13 -16.97
C VAL A 206 21.56 4.27 -17.99
N ILE A 207 20.34 4.76 -18.16
CA ILE A 207 20.02 5.86 -19.12
C ILE A 207 19.71 7.18 -18.42
N HIS A 208 19.44 7.15 -17.12
CA HIS A 208 19.21 8.35 -16.30
C HIS A 208 19.70 8.09 -14.86
N ALA A 209 20.34 9.09 -14.25
CA ALA A 209 20.86 9.02 -12.90
C ALA A 209 20.89 10.41 -12.24
N VAL A 210 20.33 10.53 -11.03
CA VAL A 210 20.40 11.70 -10.15
C VAL A 210 20.77 11.17 -8.75
N GLY A 211 21.79 11.74 -8.10
CA GLY A 211 22.31 11.17 -6.84
C GLY A 211 22.70 12.18 -5.76
N ASP A 212 22.44 13.47 -5.96
CA ASP A 212 22.93 14.57 -5.12
C ASP A 212 21.84 15.25 -4.27
N ARG A 213 20.57 14.82 -4.41
CA ARG A 213 19.45 15.38 -3.66
C ARG A 213 19.50 14.95 -2.19
N PRO A 214 19.22 15.86 -1.23
CA PRO A 214 19.25 15.50 0.18
C PRO A 214 18.12 14.53 0.56
N ASP A 215 18.43 13.65 1.52
CA ASP A 215 17.37 12.91 2.23
C ASP A 215 16.64 13.88 3.17
N LEU A 216 15.32 13.94 3.05
CA LEU A 216 14.49 14.89 3.83
C LEU A 216 14.03 14.27 5.15
N PRO A 217 13.91 15.08 6.22
CA PRO A 217 13.25 14.63 7.44
C PRO A 217 11.80 14.20 7.19
N VAL A 218 11.37 13.12 7.84
CA VAL A 218 9.99 12.64 7.77
C VAL A 218 9.06 13.62 8.52
N PRO A 219 7.92 14.02 7.97
CA PRO A 219 7.29 13.65 6.71
C PRO A 219 7.45 14.74 5.62
N GLN A 220 8.58 15.41 5.53
CA GLN A 220 8.80 16.47 4.55
C GLN A 220 8.88 15.88 3.13
N LEU A 221 8.39 16.65 2.15
CA LEU A 221 8.29 16.23 0.75
C LEU A 221 8.89 17.30 -0.14
N ASP A 222 9.71 16.90 -1.12
CA ASP A 222 10.05 17.77 -2.24
C ASP A 222 8.93 17.67 -3.30
N THR A 223 8.35 18.82 -3.64
CA THR A 223 7.27 18.90 -4.63
C THR A 223 7.76 19.29 -6.03
N VAL A 224 9.04 19.65 -6.16
CA VAL A 224 9.69 20.03 -7.41
C VAL A 224 10.42 18.82 -7.98
N ASP A 225 11.42 18.32 -7.26
CA ASP A 225 12.21 17.16 -7.65
C ASP A 225 11.60 15.87 -7.03
N ARG A 226 10.45 15.46 -7.56
CA ARG A 226 9.62 14.43 -6.92
C ARG A 226 10.27 13.05 -6.84
N GLY A 227 11.09 12.66 -7.81
CA GLY A 227 11.83 11.40 -7.77
C GLY A 227 12.96 11.40 -6.75
N GLY A 228 13.51 12.59 -6.44
CA GLY A 228 14.69 12.74 -5.59
C GLY A 228 15.94 12.17 -6.25
N ASN A 229 16.66 11.31 -5.56
CA ASN A 229 17.72 10.51 -6.19
C ASN A 229 17.11 9.31 -6.88
N GLU A 230 17.48 9.10 -8.14
CA GLU A 230 16.77 8.18 -9.00
C GLU A 230 17.67 7.58 -10.07
N LEU A 231 17.30 6.41 -10.55
CA LEU A 231 17.94 5.70 -11.66
C LEU A 231 16.87 5.22 -12.63
N MET A 232 17.14 5.29 -13.94
CA MET A 232 16.40 4.58 -14.96
C MET A 232 17.34 3.66 -15.74
N ILE A 233 16.95 2.39 -15.87
CA ILE A 233 17.71 1.34 -16.49
C ILE A 233 16.96 0.86 -17.72
N ASP A 234 17.63 0.83 -18.86
CA ASP A 234 17.15 0.20 -20.09
C ASP A 234 17.42 -1.31 -20.02
N CYS A 235 16.37 -2.10 -19.83
CA CYS A 235 16.39 -3.57 -19.77
C CYS A 235 16.16 -4.19 -21.16
N GLY A 236 16.23 -3.43 -22.26
CA GLY A 236 15.98 -3.84 -23.64
C GLY A 236 14.54 -3.56 -24.07
N ASP A 237 13.59 -4.43 -23.74
CA ASP A 237 12.18 -4.28 -24.16
C ASP A 237 11.39 -3.28 -23.30
N PHE A 238 11.91 -2.88 -22.15
CA PHE A 238 11.29 -1.96 -21.20
C PHE A 238 12.34 -1.23 -20.36
N LEU A 239 11.91 -0.16 -19.72
CA LEU A 239 12.70 0.64 -18.80
C LEU A 239 12.25 0.35 -17.37
N VAL A 240 13.19 0.30 -16.41
CA VAL A 240 12.88 0.23 -14.97
C VAL A 240 13.39 1.49 -14.29
N TYR A 241 12.53 2.12 -13.50
CA TYR A 241 12.82 3.30 -12.72
C TYR A 241 12.82 2.99 -11.24
N LEU A 242 13.85 3.48 -10.55
CA LEU A 242 14.07 3.34 -9.10
C LEU A 242 14.22 4.74 -8.51
N ALA A 243 13.49 5.07 -7.46
CA ALA A 243 13.48 6.41 -6.87
C ALA A 243 13.54 6.44 -5.34
N HIS A 244 13.68 7.66 -4.81
CA HIS A 244 13.86 7.97 -3.39
C HIS A 244 15.14 7.39 -2.80
N LEU A 245 16.19 7.26 -3.65
CA LEU A 245 17.46 6.71 -3.27
C LEU A 245 18.21 7.66 -2.32
N ARG A 246 19.13 7.11 -1.53
CA ARG A 246 19.91 7.85 -0.56
C ARG A 246 20.93 8.77 -1.25
N GLN A 247 21.08 9.97 -0.71
CA GLN A 247 22.06 10.94 -1.20
C GLN A 247 23.47 10.35 -1.23
N GLY A 248 24.15 10.48 -2.37
CA GLY A 248 25.53 10.05 -2.55
C GLY A 248 25.75 8.54 -2.57
N SER A 249 24.67 7.73 -2.65
CA SER A 249 24.78 6.26 -2.62
C SER A 249 24.88 5.60 -3.99
N LEU A 250 24.68 6.35 -5.09
CA LEU A 250 24.73 5.80 -6.44
C LEU A 250 26.10 5.17 -6.75
N ARG A 251 26.07 3.98 -7.31
CA ARG A 251 27.25 3.19 -7.73
C ARG A 251 27.37 3.04 -9.23
N ALA A 252 26.34 3.44 -9.98
CA ALA A 252 26.30 3.41 -11.43
C ALA A 252 25.82 4.77 -11.95
N GLY A 253 26.39 5.22 -13.06
CA GLY A 253 26.10 6.45 -13.76
C GLY A 253 25.54 6.20 -15.16
N ILE A 254 25.13 7.28 -15.85
CA ILE A 254 24.60 7.21 -17.22
C ILE A 254 25.64 6.56 -18.15
N GLY A 255 25.22 5.55 -18.89
CA GLY A 255 26.03 4.78 -19.84
C GLY A 255 26.66 3.52 -19.24
N ASP A 256 26.62 3.33 -17.91
CA ASP A 256 27.15 2.13 -17.27
C ASP A 256 26.26 0.91 -17.56
N ALA A 257 26.89 -0.20 -17.93
CA ALA A 257 26.24 -1.49 -18.00
C ALA A 257 26.15 -2.09 -16.59
N VAL A 258 24.99 -2.63 -16.24
CA VAL A 258 24.71 -3.26 -14.96
C VAL A 258 24.20 -4.68 -15.12
N ALA A 259 24.58 -5.56 -14.22
CA ALA A 259 24.09 -6.93 -14.19
C ALA A 259 22.92 -7.07 -13.18
N ALA A 260 21.94 -7.91 -13.49
CA ALA A 260 20.83 -8.19 -12.56
C ALA A 260 21.36 -8.58 -11.18
N ARG A 261 20.76 -8.00 -10.12
CA ARG A 261 21.16 -8.14 -8.71
C ARG A 261 22.48 -7.47 -8.32
N GLU A 262 23.13 -6.73 -9.21
CA GLU A 262 24.24 -5.85 -8.87
C GLU A 262 23.77 -4.71 -7.95
N THR A 263 24.57 -4.30 -6.98
CA THR A 263 24.21 -3.18 -6.08
C THR A 263 24.37 -1.85 -6.79
N LEU A 264 23.27 -1.11 -6.91
CA LEU A 264 23.21 0.17 -7.62
C LEU A 264 23.20 1.39 -6.71
N ALA A 265 22.60 1.27 -5.52
CA ALA A 265 22.38 2.38 -4.61
C ALA A 265 21.96 1.87 -3.21
N GLU A 266 21.56 2.80 -2.36
CA GLU A 266 20.89 2.53 -1.09
C GLU A 266 19.51 3.23 -1.07
N VAL A 267 18.54 2.67 -0.34
CA VAL A 267 17.25 3.32 -0.11
C VAL A 267 17.44 4.55 0.78
N GLY A 268 16.84 5.65 0.38
CA GLY A 268 16.86 6.92 1.10
C GLY A 268 15.47 7.46 1.42
N ASN A 269 15.38 8.79 1.55
CA ASN A 269 14.15 9.55 1.73
C ASN A 269 14.19 10.88 0.94
N SER A 270 14.77 10.86 -0.24
CA SER A 270 14.87 12.04 -1.11
C SER A 270 13.61 12.21 -1.95
N GLY A 271 13.33 13.44 -2.37
CA GLY A 271 12.20 13.73 -3.25
C GLY A 271 10.83 13.75 -2.54
N HIS A 272 9.79 13.29 -3.24
CA HIS A 272 8.41 13.25 -2.74
C HIS A 272 8.15 11.98 -1.93
N SER A 273 8.97 11.72 -0.92
CA SER A 273 8.93 10.56 -0.03
C SER A 273 8.54 10.98 1.38
N GLY A 274 7.35 10.60 1.83
CA GLY A 274 6.85 10.92 3.18
C GLY A 274 7.48 10.08 4.29
N GLU A 275 8.09 8.95 3.97
CA GLU A 275 8.94 8.10 4.83
C GLU A 275 9.81 7.20 3.92
N PRO A 276 10.97 6.74 4.39
CA PRO A 276 11.87 5.92 3.60
C PRO A 276 11.19 4.68 2.98
N HIS A 277 11.26 4.58 1.65
CA HIS A 277 10.77 3.44 0.89
C HIS A 277 11.50 3.35 -0.46
N LEU A 278 11.49 2.19 -1.09
CA LEU A 278 11.89 2.05 -2.47
C LEU A 278 10.65 2.16 -3.36
N HIS A 279 10.66 3.14 -4.26
CA HIS A 279 9.73 3.22 -5.38
C HIS A 279 10.33 2.53 -6.60
N VAL A 280 9.59 1.62 -7.22
CA VAL A 280 9.99 0.92 -8.45
C VAL A 280 8.83 0.81 -9.41
N HIS A 281 9.06 1.14 -10.70
CA HIS A 281 8.11 0.85 -11.76
C HIS A 281 8.79 0.50 -13.08
N ALA A 282 8.04 -0.12 -13.98
CA ALA A 282 8.46 -0.36 -15.35
C ALA A 282 7.57 0.39 -16.34
N GLN A 283 8.16 0.83 -17.46
CA GLN A 283 7.45 1.49 -18.55
C GLN A 283 8.10 1.17 -19.91
N ARG A 284 7.35 1.31 -21.00
CA ARG A 284 7.91 1.37 -22.35
C ARG A 284 8.10 2.79 -22.80
N GLY A 285 9.30 3.07 -23.29
CA GLY A 285 9.65 4.41 -23.78
C GLY A 285 9.72 5.46 -22.68
N THR A 286 10.22 6.61 -23.06
CA THR A 286 10.32 7.82 -22.26
C THR A 286 10.14 9.05 -23.14
N ASP A 287 9.82 10.19 -22.56
CA ASP A 287 9.76 11.48 -23.23
C ASP A 287 10.88 12.36 -22.65
N PRO A 288 11.77 12.95 -23.49
CA PRO A 288 12.82 13.85 -22.98
C PRO A 288 12.30 15.02 -22.15
N ALA A 289 11.03 15.46 -22.38
CA ALA A 289 10.39 16.52 -21.62
C ALA A 289 9.73 16.03 -20.31
N ALA A 290 9.45 14.72 -20.20
CA ALA A 290 8.80 14.12 -19.05
C ALA A 290 9.18 12.63 -18.92
N LEU A 291 10.23 12.37 -18.16
CA LEU A 291 10.87 11.04 -18.02
C LEU A 291 9.86 9.91 -17.71
N LEU A 292 8.82 10.20 -16.92
CA LEU A 292 7.82 9.23 -16.47
C LEU A 292 6.55 9.18 -17.35
N ARG A 293 6.56 9.76 -18.56
CA ARG A 293 5.42 9.75 -19.52
C ARG A 293 5.38 8.47 -20.38
N GLY A 294 6.12 7.42 -20.06
CA GLY A 294 6.12 6.16 -20.80
C GLY A 294 4.79 5.39 -20.71
N GLU A 295 4.65 4.35 -21.51
CA GLU A 295 3.56 3.38 -21.37
C GLU A 295 3.79 2.53 -20.12
N PRO A 296 2.89 2.57 -19.10
CA PRO A 296 3.10 1.87 -17.85
C PRO A 296 3.02 0.35 -18.02
N LEU A 297 3.91 -0.38 -17.36
CA LEU A 297 3.95 -1.83 -17.36
C LEU A 297 3.79 -2.35 -15.93
N PRO A 298 2.89 -3.32 -15.69
CA PRO A 298 2.86 -4.05 -14.44
C PRO A 298 4.14 -4.87 -14.28
N VAL A 299 4.61 -5.03 -13.04
CA VAL A 299 5.80 -5.84 -12.74
C VAL A 299 5.47 -7.05 -11.89
N THR A 300 6.21 -8.13 -12.09
CA THR A 300 6.37 -9.21 -11.12
C THR A 300 7.81 -9.23 -10.62
N PHE A 301 8.01 -9.65 -9.39
CA PHE A 301 9.33 -9.85 -8.79
C PHE A 301 9.61 -11.35 -8.67
N ASP A 302 10.57 -11.85 -9.44
CA ASP A 302 10.91 -13.27 -9.46
C ASP A 302 9.62 -14.13 -9.58
N GLY A 303 8.72 -13.78 -10.52
CA GLY A 303 7.43 -14.44 -10.78
C GLY A 303 6.29 -14.13 -9.82
N SER A 304 6.51 -13.29 -8.79
CA SER A 304 5.51 -12.93 -7.79
C SER A 304 4.92 -11.55 -8.04
N PHE A 305 3.58 -11.44 -8.16
CA PHE A 305 2.92 -10.14 -8.34
C PHE A 305 2.84 -9.37 -7.02
N PRO A 306 3.40 -8.15 -6.93
CA PRO A 306 3.45 -7.37 -5.72
C PRO A 306 2.08 -6.74 -5.42
N LEU A 307 1.38 -7.27 -4.41
CA LEU A 307 0.11 -6.75 -3.96
C LEU A 307 0.27 -5.94 -2.69
N ARG A 308 -0.55 -4.91 -2.52
CA ARG A 308 -0.62 -4.18 -1.23
C ARG A 308 -0.73 -5.16 -0.06
N ASN A 309 0.03 -4.92 0.98
CA ASN A 309 0.17 -5.75 2.18
C ASN A 309 0.84 -7.12 1.95
N ALA A 310 1.37 -7.40 0.75
CA ALA A 310 2.22 -8.57 0.55
C ALA A 310 3.50 -8.42 1.36
N ARG A 311 3.83 -9.47 2.11
CA ARG A 311 5.09 -9.57 2.85
C ARG A 311 6.09 -10.33 1.99
N LEU A 312 7.15 -9.63 1.61
CA LEU A 312 8.20 -10.20 0.78
C LEU A 312 9.39 -10.57 1.67
N ARG A 313 10.01 -11.69 1.34
CA ARG A 313 11.21 -12.16 2.01
C ARG A 313 12.25 -12.45 0.95
N ALA A 314 13.17 -11.51 0.74
CA ALA A 314 14.35 -11.74 -0.06
C ALA A 314 15.33 -12.67 0.70
N ARG A 315 15.93 -13.64 -0.02
CA ARG A 315 16.88 -14.62 0.53
C ARG A 315 18.24 -14.44 -0.10
#